data_c4802e2e19496dc85a03f41e8cf00b36
#
_entry.id   c4802e2e19496dc85a03f41e8cf00b36
#
_cell.length_a   1.000
_cell.length_b   1.000
_cell.length_c   1.000
_cell.angle_alpha   90.00
_cell.angle_beta   90.00
_cell.angle_gamma   90.00
#
_symmetry.space_group_name_H-M   'P 1'
#
loop_
_entity.id
_entity.type
_entity.pdbx_description
1 polymer ?
#
loop_
_entity_poly.entity_id
_entity_poly.type
_entity_poly.pdbx_seq_one_letter_code
_entity_poly.pdbx_strand_id
1 'polypeptide(L)'
;MNAKITATAHSTPKKILHNLDLEKIVDTSDDWIRSRTGIKQRYIVEDGEASSDISTKIAEQLLEKSNIHSDEIDLIIVGTVTPDHYTPSTAALVQKNINANNAWGFDLSAACSGYIFGLETGSNFIKSGQYKNVMVIGVDTMSSILDFQDRDTCVIFGDGGGGAILQPTNEKYGIIDSILHMDGNGGDYLIVPAGGSRIPASIDSVTNRSHFIKQDGKTVFKHAVKGMAEVSKKILTKNNLSGNDISLFIPHQANKRIIDAAAQKCGIEEDKVLINIEKYGNTTAGTIPIAMNEAITENRINDGDYILLSSFGAGFTWGSMLIKWGMRS
;
A
#
# COMPACT_ATOMS: atom_id res chain seq x y z
N MET A 1 25.67 -7.71 -0.77
CA MET A 1 24.40 -8.18 -1.39
C MET A 1 23.31 -7.21 -0.97
N ASN A 2 22.49 -6.76 -1.90
CA ASN A 2 21.33 -5.89 -1.68
C ASN A 2 20.09 -6.57 -2.29
N ALA A 3 18.90 -6.04 -2.05
CA ALA A 3 17.66 -6.49 -2.68
C ALA A 3 17.24 -5.50 -3.77
N LYS A 4 16.91 -6.00 -4.97
CA LYS A 4 16.31 -5.19 -6.04
C LYS A 4 14.89 -5.69 -6.38
N ILE A 5 14.06 -4.79 -6.86
CA ILE A 5 12.76 -5.12 -7.45
C ILE A 5 13.00 -5.57 -8.89
N THR A 6 12.53 -6.75 -9.25
CA THR A 6 12.72 -7.33 -10.60
C THR A 6 11.42 -7.46 -11.39
N ALA A 7 10.28 -7.45 -10.70
CA ALA A 7 8.97 -7.40 -11.34
C ALA A 7 7.99 -6.63 -10.46
N THR A 8 7.01 -5.99 -11.08
CA THR A 8 5.87 -5.35 -10.41
C THR A 8 4.57 -5.70 -11.11
N ALA A 9 3.49 -5.78 -10.34
CA ALA A 9 2.14 -6.00 -10.86
C ALA A 9 1.10 -5.30 -9.98
N HIS A 10 -0.10 -5.08 -10.53
CA HIS A 10 -1.24 -4.64 -9.73
C HIS A 10 -2.53 -5.26 -10.24
N SER A 11 -3.54 -5.31 -9.38
CA SER A 11 -4.89 -5.74 -9.72
C SER A 11 -5.92 -4.97 -8.91
N THR A 12 -7.07 -4.72 -9.53
CA THR A 12 -8.25 -4.15 -8.89
C THR A 12 -9.46 -5.04 -9.17
N PRO A 13 -10.49 -4.97 -8.36
CA PRO A 13 -11.80 -5.51 -8.71
C PRO A 13 -12.32 -4.93 -10.02
N LYS A 14 -13.36 -5.54 -10.58
CA LYS A 14 -13.99 -5.06 -11.82
C LYS A 14 -14.98 -3.93 -11.59
N LYS A 15 -15.66 -3.93 -10.44
CA LYS A 15 -16.73 -2.98 -10.13
C LYS A 15 -16.16 -1.62 -9.76
N ILE A 16 -16.57 -0.59 -10.51
CA ILE A 16 -16.22 0.81 -10.24
C ILE A 16 -17.39 1.46 -9.48
N LEU A 17 -17.07 2.18 -8.42
CA LEU A 17 -17.97 3.04 -7.67
C LEU A 17 -17.60 4.50 -7.93
N HIS A 18 -18.44 5.23 -8.65
CA HIS A 18 -18.24 6.63 -8.94
C HIS A 18 -18.75 7.54 -7.80
N ASN A 19 -18.26 8.76 -7.72
CA ASN A 19 -18.76 9.73 -6.74
C ASN A 19 -20.28 9.96 -6.88
N LEU A 20 -20.81 9.98 -8.12
CA LEU A 20 -22.26 10.10 -8.40
C LEU A 20 -23.08 8.96 -7.81
N ASP A 21 -22.49 7.78 -7.60
CA ASP A 21 -23.19 6.68 -6.95
C ASP A 21 -23.23 6.88 -5.42
N LEU A 22 -22.19 7.48 -4.84
CA LEU A 22 -22.16 7.85 -3.42
C LEU A 22 -23.14 8.97 -3.08
N GLU A 23 -23.43 9.89 -4.01
CA GLU A 23 -24.45 10.93 -3.84
C GLU A 23 -25.86 10.36 -3.57
N LYS A 24 -26.12 9.12 -4.03
CA LYS A 24 -27.38 8.41 -3.81
C LYS A 24 -27.46 7.74 -2.44
N ILE A 25 -26.32 7.63 -1.74
CA ILE A 25 -26.19 6.83 -0.50
C ILE A 25 -25.98 7.74 0.71
N VAL A 26 -25.14 8.80 0.58
CA VAL A 26 -24.81 9.73 1.65
C VAL A 26 -24.92 11.18 1.18
N ASP A 27 -25.06 12.11 2.11
CA ASP A 27 -25.11 13.56 1.83
C ASP A 27 -23.73 14.08 1.41
N THR A 28 -23.43 14.00 0.10
CA THR A 28 -22.16 14.39 -0.52
C THR A 28 -22.38 14.85 -1.97
N SER A 29 -21.31 15.32 -2.64
CA SER A 29 -21.31 15.59 -4.08
C SER A 29 -19.96 15.25 -4.70
N ASP A 30 -19.93 15.00 -6.03
CA ASP A 30 -18.69 14.78 -6.78
C ASP A 30 -17.72 15.94 -6.58
N ASP A 31 -18.19 17.17 -6.67
CA ASP A 31 -17.38 18.37 -6.46
C ASP A 31 -16.78 18.42 -5.05
N TRP A 32 -17.58 18.08 -4.02
CA TRP A 32 -17.11 18.05 -2.65
C TRP A 32 -16.02 16.99 -2.45
N ILE A 33 -16.25 15.76 -2.93
CA ILE A 33 -15.28 14.66 -2.82
C ILE A 33 -13.98 15.02 -3.54
N ARG A 34 -14.06 15.49 -4.79
CA ARG A 34 -12.89 15.83 -5.62
C ARG A 34 -12.08 16.98 -5.03
N SER A 35 -12.74 18.04 -4.58
CA SER A 35 -12.05 19.18 -3.99
C SER A 35 -11.35 18.85 -2.67
N ARG A 36 -11.87 17.90 -1.91
CA ARG A 36 -11.35 17.50 -0.60
C ARG A 36 -10.29 16.40 -0.67
N THR A 37 -10.44 15.47 -1.61
CA THR A 37 -9.63 14.23 -1.65
C THR A 37 -8.84 14.07 -2.95
N GLY A 38 -9.32 14.63 -4.05
CA GLY A 38 -8.85 14.37 -5.41
C GLY A 38 -9.49 13.16 -6.07
N ILE A 39 -10.33 12.39 -5.35
CA ILE A 39 -10.90 11.11 -5.82
C ILE A 39 -12.07 11.36 -6.77
N LYS A 40 -12.07 10.68 -7.92
CA LYS A 40 -13.19 10.67 -8.89
C LYS A 40 -13.98 9.37 -8.82
N GLN A 41 -13.28 8.27 -8.57
CA GLN A 41 -13.85 6.93 -8.48
C GLN A 41 -12.98 6.03 -7.60
N ARG A 42 -13.50 4.85 -7.27
CA ARG A 42 -12.76 3.75 -6.63
C ARG A 42 -13.28 2.43 -7.16
N TYR A 43 -12.49 1.39 -6.96
CA TYR A 43 -12.91 0.02 -7.22
C TYR A 43 -13.41 -0.61 -5.93
N ILE A 44 -14.39 -1.49 -6.02
CA ILE A 44 -14.91 -2.27 -4.90
C ILE A 44 -15.11 -3.71 -5.33
N VAL A 45 -14.86 -4.65 -4.42
CA VAL A 45 -15.06 -6.07 -4.66
C VAL A 45 -16.53 -6.39 -4.91
N GLU A 46 -16.77 -7.45 -5.67
CA GLU A 46 -18.06 -8.08 -5.80
C GLU A 46 -18.30 -9.09 -4.66
N ASP A 47 -19.53 -9.54 -4.49
CA ASP A 47 -19.88 -10.53 -3.46
C ASP A 47 -19.04 -11.80 -3.63
N GLY A 48 -18.33 -12.19 -2.57
CA GLY A 48 -17.47 -13.37 -2.55
C GLY A 48 -16.04 -13.15 -3.05
N GLU A 49 -15.68 -11.95 -3.54
CA GLU A 49 -14.30 -11.60 -3.86
C GLU A 49 -13.59 -11.03 -2.62
N ALA A 50 -12.38 -11.50 -2.33
CA ALA A 50 -11.61 -11.17 -1.14
C ALA A 50 -10.18 -10.74 -1.46
N SER A 51 -9.41 -10.38 -0.42
CA SER A 51 -8.02 -9.92 -0.58
C SER A 51 -7.11 -10.98 -1.21
N SER A 52 -7.35 -12.27 -0.93
CA SER A 52 -6.58 -13.35 -1.56
C SER A 52 -6.83 -13.48 -3.06
N ASP A 53 -8.04 -13.18 -3.55
CA ASP A 53 -8.34 -13.25 -4.99
C ASP A 53 -7.60 -12.17 -5.76
N ILE A 54 -7.58 -10.94 -5.23
CA ILE A 54 -6.81 -9.83 -5.80
C ILE A 54 -5.31 -10.15 -5.75
N SER A 55 -4.83 -10.64 -4.60
CA SER A 55 -3.42 -11.01 -4.40
C SER A 55 -2.97 -12.15 -5.31
N THR A 56 -3.83 -13.12 -5.57
CA THR A 56 -3.54 -14.23 -6.50
C THR A 56 -3.34 -13.71 -7.93
N LYS A 57 -4.22 -12.83 -8.40
CA LYS A 57 -4.07 -12.19 -9.72
C LYS A 57 -2.76 -11.38 -9.84
N ILE A 58 -2.37 -10.71 -8.75
CA ILE A 58 -1.08 -9.98 -8.68
C ILE A 58 0.08 -10.97 -8.73
N ALA A 59 0.03 -12.04 -7.95
CA ALA A 59 1.08 -13.05 -7.88
C ALA A 59 1.30 -13.74 -9.23
N GLU A 60 0.24 -14.13 -9.93
CA GLU A 60 0.28 -14.70 -11.28
C GLU A 60 0.98 -13.77 -12.28
N GLN A 61 0.62 -12.47 -12.28
CA GLN A 61 1.27 -11.47 -13.12
C GLN A 61 2.76 -11.27 -12.76
N LEU A 62 3.10 -11.33 -11.47
CA LEU A 62 4.49 -11.22 -11.01
C LEU A 62 5.33 -12.39 -11.50
N LEU A 63 4.82 -13.60 -11.41
CA LEU A 63 5.49 -14.81 -11.92
C LEU A 63 5.71 -14.72 -13.43
N GLU A 64 4.69 -14.33 -14.19
CA GLU A 64 4.78 -14.15 -15.65
C GLU A 64 5.85 -13.11 -16.02
N LYS A 65 5.80 -11.91 -15.40
CA LYS A 65 6.72 -10.81 -15.71
C LYS A 65 8.17 -11.07 -15.28
N SER A 66 8.37 -11.81 -14.19
CA SER A 66 9.70 -12.16 -13.70
C SER A 66 10.29 -13.39 -14.38
N ASN A 67 9.48 -14.15 -15.11
CA ASN A 67 9.84 -15.45 -15.69
C ASN A 67 10.37 -16.43 -14.63
N ILE A 68 9.78 -16.40 -13.43
CA ILE A 68 10.10 -17.28 -12.30
C ILE A 68 8.98 -18.32 -12.18
N HIS A 69 9.33 -19.59 -12.00
CA HIS A 69 8.36 -20.63 -11.68
C HIS A 69 7.87 -20.46 -10.22
N SER A 70 6.61 -20.81 -9.95
CA SER A 70 6.04 -20.66 -8.61
C SER A 70 6.81 -21.41 -7.52
N ASP A 71 7.38 -22.57 -7.83
CA ASP A 71 8.22 -23.35 -6.90
C ASP A 71 9.58 -22.70 -6.58
N GLU A 72 9.98 -21.65 -7.29
CA GLU A 72 11.19 -20.88 -7.02
C GLU A 72 10.95 -19.73 -6.03
N ILE A 73 9.69 -19.46 -5.68
CA ILE A 73 9.38 -18.47 -4.63
C ILE A 73 9.73 -19.05 -3.27
N ASP A 74 10.54 -18.32 -2.51
CA ASP A 74 10.97 -18.73 -1.18
C ASP A 74 10.04 -18.20 -0.08
N LEU A 75 9.52 -16.96 -0.25
CA LEU A 75 8.75 -16.26 0.77
C LEU A 75 7.66 -15.38 0.15
N ILE A 76 6.47 -15.40 0.73
CA ILE A 76 5.35 -14.50 0.38
C ILE A 76 5.00 -13.67 1.60
N ILE A 77 5.06 -12.34 1.46
CA ILE A 77 4.66 -11.36 2.48
C ILE A 77 3.47 -10.57 1.95
N VAL A 78 2.34 -10.61 2.65
CA VAL A 78 1.15 -9.84 2.29
C VAL A 78 0.91 -8.76 3.35
N GLY A 79 1.05 -7.50 2.96
CA GLY A 79 0.68 -6.35 3.78
C GLY A 79 -0.82 -6.08 3.63
N THR A 80 -1.61 -6.38 4.65
CA THR A 80 -3.06 -6.20 4.64
C THR A 80 -3.63 -5.94 6.04
N VAL A 81 -4.76 -5.23 6.12
CA VAL A 81 -5.60 -5.11 7.32
C VAL A 81 -7.00 -5.70 7.10
N THR A 82 -7.25 -6.21 5.91
CA THR A 82 -8.49 -6.88 5.51
C THR A 82 -8.22 -8.30 5.01
N PRO A 83 -7.57 -9.16 5.83
CA PRO A 83 -7.34 -10.55 5.43
C PRO A 83 -8.67 -11.26 5.24
N ASP A 84 -8.71 -12.29 4.40
CA ASP A 84 -9.90 -13.13 4.19
C ASP A 84 -10.42 -13.71 5.51
N HIS A 85 -9.48 -14.14 6.36
CA HIS A 85 -9.75 -14.79 7.65
C HIS A 85 -8.70 -14.36 8.68
N TYR A 86 -8.98 -14.53 9.98
CA TYR A 86 -7.94 -14.47 11.00
C TYR A 86 -6.88 -15.58 10.83
N THR A 87 -7.31 -16.73 10.33
CA THR A 87 -6.49 -17.89 9.98
C THR A 87 -7.27 -18.79 9.02
N PRO A 88 -6.66 -19.30 7.94
CA PRO A 88 -5.26 -19.10 7.52
C PRO A 88 -4.97 -17.64 7.10
N SER A 89 -3.66 -17.29 6.99
CA SER A 89 -3.23 -16.00 6.46
C SER A 89 -3.57 -15.85 4.97
N THR A 90 -3.73 -14.63 4.49
CA THR A 90 -3.88 -14.33 3.06
C THR A 90 -2.67 -14.84 2.25
N ALA A 91 -1.46 -14.73 2.80
CA ALA A 91 -0.25 -15.29 2.19
C ALA A 91 -0.34 -16.81 1.97
N ALA A 92 -0.94 -17.57 2.91
CA ALA A 92 -1.13 -19.01 2.76
C ALA A 92 -2.16 -19.36 1.66
N LEU A 93 -3.21 -18.53 1.52
CA LEU A 93 -4.19 -18.68 0.43
C LEU A 93 -3.56 -18.40 -0.94
N VAL A 94 -2.78 -17.33 -1.05
CA VAL A 94 -2.04 -17.00 -2.26
C VAL A 94 -1.06 -18.12 -2.62
N GLN A 95 -0.27 -18.60 -1.65
CA GLN A 95 0.68 -19.70 -1.82
C GLN A 95 0.01 -20.92 -2.45
N LYS A 96 -1.13 -21.33 -1.89
CA LYS A 96 -1.95 -22.44 -2.40
C LYS A 96 -2.45 -22.16 -3.83
N ASN A 97 -2.98 -20.97 -4.09
CA ASN A 97 -3.64 -20.63 -5.35
C ASN A 97 -2.66 -20.60 -6.52
N ILE A 98 -1.42 -20.16 -6.30
CA ILE A 98 -0.36 -20.13 -7.34
C ILE A 98 0.51 -21.39 -7.34
N ASN A 99 0.20 -22.41 -6.51
CA ASN A 99 0.97 -23.64 -6.37
C ASN A 99 2.44 -23.41 -6.01
N ALA A 100 2.75 -22.41 -5.18
CA ALA A 100 4.13 -22.12 -4.74
C ALA A 100 4.53 -23.04 -3.57
N ASN A 101 4.67 -24.34 -3.84
CA ASN A 101 4.79 -25.40 -2.83
C ASN A 101 6.02 -25.27 -1.91
N ASN A 102 7.07 -24.60 -2.36
CA ASN A 102 8.30 -24.38 -1.60
C ASN A 102 8.27 -23.08 -0.78
N ALA A 103 7.32 -22.19 -1.05
CA ALA A 103 7.21 -20.93 -0.34
C ALA A 103 6.58 -21.09 1.04
N TRP A 104 7.11 -20.36 2.01
CA TRP A 104 6.39 -20.03 3.24
C TRP A 104 6.00 -18.56 3.24
N GLY A 105 5.19 -18.13 4.20
CA GLY A 105 4.74 -16.75 4.19
C GLY A 105 3.92 -16.36 5.40
N PHE A 106 3.58 -15.07 5.46
CA PHE A 106 2.76 -14.47 6.52
C PHE A 106 2.12 -13.16 6.07
N ASP A 107 1.05 -12.77 6.78
CA ASP A 107 0.47 -11.45 6.64
C ASP A 107 1.14 -10.47 7.61
N LEU A 108 1.34 -9.22 7.14
CA LEU A 108 1.94 -8.13 7.90
C LEU A 108 0.92 -7.01 8.07
N SER A 109 0.59 -6.68 9.31
CA SER A 109 -0.34 -5.61 9.64
C SER A 109 0.41 -4.32 10.01
N ALA A 110 0.44 -3.36 9.08
CA ALA A 110 0.96 -2.00 9.30
C ALA A 110 0.11 -0.96 8.54
N ALA A 111 -1.15 -1.28 8.29
CA ALA A 111 -2.12 -0.47 7.58
C ALA A 111 -1.55 0.07 6.25
N CYS A 112 -1.77 1.35 5.93
CA CYS A 112 -1.30 1.94 4.68
C CYS A 112 0.22 1.88 4.49
N SER A 113 1.00 1.65 5.56
CA SER A 113 2.45 1.45 5.49
C SER A 113 2.84 -0.01 5.21
N GLY A 114 1.87 -0.93 5.13
CA GLY A 114 2.09 -2.37 5.02
C GLY A 114 3.02 -2.77 3.89
N TYR A 115 2.89 -2.13 2.71
CA TYR A 115 3.77 -2.43 1.59
C TYR A 115 5.22 -2.02 1.82
N ILE A 116 5.48 -0.80 2.35
CA ILE A 116 6.86 -0.36 2.65
C ILE A 116 7.48 -1.24 3.75
N PHE A 117 6.72 -1.58 4.78
CA PHE A 117 7.15 -2.51 5.83
C PHE A 117 7.44 -3.91 5.27
N GLY A 118 6.60 -4.38 4.34
CA GLY A 118 6.81 -5.64 3.62
C GLY A 118 8.08 -5.63 2.77
N LEU A 119 8.31 -4.55 2.01
CA LEU A 119 9.54 -4.40 1.20
C LEU A 119 10.80 -4.40 2.08
N GLU A 120 10.80 -3.69 3.21
CA GLU A 120 11.93 -3.69 4.15
C GLU A 120 12.14 -5.09 4.74
N THR A 121 11.06 -5.74 5.18
CA THR A 121 11.12 -7.11 5.72
C THR A 121 11.69 -8.07 4.67
N GLY A 122 11.13 -8.09 3.47
CA GLY A 122 11.60 -8.94 2.36
C GLY A 122 13.03 -8.64 1.95
N SER A 123 13.42 -7.37 1.91
CA SER A 123 14.79 -6.94 1.65
C SER A 123 15.79 -7.52 2.66
N ASN A 124 15.44 -7.55 3.95
CA ASN A 124 16.30 -8.13 4.97
C ASN A 124 16.41 -9.66 4.85
N PHE A 125 15.35 -10.35 4.43
CA PHE A 125 15.43 -11.78 4.10
C PHE A 125 16.39 -12.03 2.92
N ILE A 126 16.33 -11.23 1.86
CA ILE A 126 17.29 -11.31 0.74
C ILE A 126 18.72 -11.04 1.24
N LYS A 127 18.93 -9.96 2.02
CA LYS A 127 20.26 -9.59 2.55
C LYS A 127 20.85 -10.65 3.48
N SER A 128 20.04 -11.49 4.12
CA SER A 128 20.53 -12.64 4.93
C SER A 128 21.27 -13.68 4.10
N GLY A 129 21.07 -13.69 2.77
CA GLY A 129 21.66 -14.66 1.84
C GLY A 129 20.95 -16.00 1.78
N GLN A 130 19.88 -16.20 2.57
CA GLN A 130 19.13 -17.47 2.62
C GLN A 130 18.01 -17.54 1.56
N TYR A 131 17.49 -16.39 1.12
CA TYR A 131 16.35 -16.27 0.23
C TYR A 131 16.74 -15.55 -1.07
N LYS A 132 16.18 -15.99 -2.18
CA LYS A 132 16.49 -15.45 -3.53
C LYS A 132 15.28 -14.78 -4.16
N ASN A 133 14.08 -15.29 -3.93
CA ASN A 133 12.85 -14.81 -4.55
C ASN A 133 11.82 -14.54 -3.47
N VAL A 134 11.64 -13.28 -3.12
CA VAL A 134 10.66 -12.84 -2.10
C VAL A 134 9.56 -12.05 -2.80
N MET A 135 8.33 -12.53 -2.69
CA MET A 135 7.14 -11.83 -3.18
C MET A 135 6.56 -10.95 -2.07
N VAL A 136 6.38 -9.66 -2.36
CA VAL A 136 5.77 -8.71 -1.43
C VAL A 136 4.52 -8.12 -2.09
N ILE A 137 3.38 -8.27 -1.46
CA ILE A 137 2.08 -7.77 -1.93
C ILE A 137 1.52 -6.82 -0.89
N GLY A 138 1.00 -5.67 -1.31
CA GLY A 138 0.17 -4.78 -0.51
C GLY A 138 -1.25 -4.78 -1.09
N VAL A 139 -2.24 -5.18 -0.30
CA VAL A 139 -3.63 -5.35 -0.74
C VAL A 139 -4.59 -5.06 0.37
N ASP A 140 -5.73 -4.46 0.04
CA ASP A 140 -6.87 -4.40 0.94
C ASP A 140 -8.20 -4.40 0.17
N THR A 141 -9.21 -4.99 0.80
CA THR A 141 -10.63 -4.93 0.42
C THR A 141 -11.35 -4.05 1.44
N MET A 142 -11.08 -2.75 1.38
CA MET A 142 -11.58 -1.78 2.37
C MET A 142 -13.10 -1.69 2.39
N SER A 143 -13.75 -1.95 1.24
CA SER A 143 -15.21 -1.95 1.17
C SER A 143 -15.87 -2.93 2.14
N SER A 144 -15.16 -4.00 2.55
CA SER A 144 -15.64 -4.99 3.52
C SER A 144 -15.77 -4.45 4.95
N ILE A 145 -15.03 -3.38 5.27
CA ILE A 145 -15.03 -2.73 6.60
C ILE A 145 -15.49 -1.27 6.55
N LEU A 146 -16.07 -0.81 5.42
CA LEU A 146 -16.63 0.52 5.29
C LEU A 146 -18.10 0.57 5.69
N ASP A 147 -18.44 1.59 6.46
CA ASP A 147 -19.81 2.00 6.68
C ASP A 147 -20.27 2.93 5.56
N PHE A 148 -21.02 2.44 4.59
CA PHE A 148 -21.58 3.26 3.51
C PHE A 148 -22.64 4.28 3.97
N GLN A 149 -22.95 4.37 5.27
CA GLN A 149 -23.73 5.46 5.88
C GLN A 149 -22.82 6.53 6.52
N ASP A 150 -21.51 6.27 6.63
CA ASP A 150 -20.53 7.21 7.16
C ASP A 150 -19.80 7.93 6.02
N ARG A 151 -20.23 9.18 5.74
CA ARG A 151 -19.64 10.02 4.69
C ARG A 151 -18.14 10.27 4.89
N ASP A 152 -17.66 10.30 6.13
CA ASP A 152 -16.27 10.65 6.44
C ASP A 152 -15.27 9.57 6.02
N THR A 153 -15.76 8.32 5.83
CA THR A 153 -14.92 7.19 5.45
C THR A 153 -15.28 6.62 4.06
N CYS A 154 -16.56 6.45 3.73
CA CYS A 154 -16.98 5.77 2.50
C CYS A 154 -16.55 6.47 1.20
N VAL A 155 -16.31 7.79 1.25
CA VAL A 155 -15.87 8.59 0.09
C VAL A 155 -14.38 8.48 -0.20
N ILE A 156 -13.59 7.88 0.72
CA ILE A 156 -12.12 7.87 0.66
C ILE A 156 -11.59 6.55 0.10
N PHE A 157 -12.02 5.43 0.69
CA PHE A 157 -11.39 4.14 0.48
C PHE A 157 -11.90 3.41 -0.76
N GLY A 158 -11.03 2.59 -1.33
CA GLY A 158 -11.31 1.64 -2.40
C GLY A 158 -10.54 0.35 -2.19
N ASP A 159 -10.80 -0.64 -3.05
CA ASP A 159 -10.22 -1.97 -3.00
C ASP A 159 -9.20 -2.15 -4.11
N GLY A 160 -8.15 -2.88 -3.83
CA GLY A 160 -7.11 -3.19 -4.79
C GLY A 160 -5.76 -3.42 -4.15
N GLY A 161 -4.82 -3.85 -4.95
CA GLY A 161 -3.48 -4.13 -4.49
C GLY A 161 -2.46 -4.15 -5.61
N GLY A 162 -1.22 -4.28 -5.22
CA GLY A 162 -0.10 -4.50 -6.11
C GLY A 162 1.05 -5.17 -5.37
N GLY A 163 2.08 -5.54 -6.10
CA GLY A 163 3.20 -6.25 -5.50
C GLY A 163 4.47 -6.17 -6.32
N ALA A 164 5.51 -6.75 -5.75
CA ALA A 164 6.82 -6.86 -6.37
C ALA A 164 7.49 -8.20 -6.05
N ILE A 165 8.39 -8.64 -6.94
CA ILE A 165 9.39 -9.66 -6.65
C ILE A 165 10.68 -8.96 -6.26
N LEU A 166 11.24 -9.36 -5.13
CA LEU A 166 12.57 -8.97 -4.67
C LEU A 166 13.57 -10.08 -4.95
N GLN A 167 14.72 -9.72 -5.54
CA GLN A 167 15.84 -10.64 -5.79
C GLN A 167 17.17 -10.03 -5.34
N PRO A 168 18.21 -10.85 -5.06
CA PRO A 168 19.52 -10.37 -4.68
C PRO A 168 20.22 -9.64 -5.82
N THR A 169 20.99 -8.62 -5.47
CA THR A 169 21.88 -7.93 -6.40
C THR A 169 23.20 -7.55 -5.72
N ASN A 170 24.28 -7.59 -6.47
CA ASN A 170 25.57 -7.02 -6.09
C ASN A 170 25.86 -5.68 -6.78
N GLU A 171 24.91 -5.20 -7.58
CA GLU A 171 24.98 -3.94 -8.29
C GLU A 171 24.67 -2.75 -7.36
N LYS A 172 24.83 -1.54 -7.90
CA LYS A 172 24.54 -0.28 -7.19
C LYS A 172 23.03 0.05 -7.16
N TYR A 173 22.20 -0.88 -7.60
CA TYR A 173 20.75 -0.75 -7.68
C TYR A 173 20.05 -1.48 -6.51
N GLY A 174 18.78 -1.19 -6.33
CA GLY A 174 17.91 -1.83 -5.36
C GLY A 174 17.49 -0.90 -4.23
N ILE A 175 17.01 -1.50 -3.14
CA ILE A 175 16.57 -0.78 -1.94
C ILE A 175 17.82 -0.27 -1.20
N ILE A 176 18.04 1.05 -1.26
CA ILE A 176 19.24 1.70 -0.69
C ILE A 176 19.09 1.85 0.82
N ASP A 177 17.96 2.37 1.28
CA ASP A 177 17.72 2.69 2.68
C ASP A 177 16.22 2.73 2.99
N SER A 178 15.88 2.55 4.25
CA SER A 178 14.53 2.77 4.78
C SER A 178 14.57 3.42 6.16
N ILE A 179 13.51 4.14 6.49
CA ILE A 179 13.25 4.67 7.83
C ILE A 179 11.80 4.42 8.15
N LEU A 180 11.55 3.55 9.13
CA LEU A 180 10.21 3.14 9.55
C LEU A 180 9.96 3.57 10.99
N HIS A 181 8.74 3.97 11.29
CA HIS A 181 8.31 4.40 12.62
C HIS A 181 6.91 3.89 12.95
N MET A 182 6.64 3.82 14.26
CA MET A 182 5.32 3.52 14.81
C MET A 182 5.09 4.35 16.08
N ASP A 183 3.84 4.81 16.28
CA ASP A 183 3.38 5.46 17.52
C ASP A 183 2.02 4.90 17.91
N GLY A 184 1.98 4.05 18.92
CA GLY A 184 0.76 3.44 19.43
C GLY A 184 -0.25 4.41 20.04
N ASN A 185 0.15 5.64 20.37
CA ASN A 185 -0.80 6.67 20.85
C ASN A 185 -1.77 7.14 19.76
N GLY A 186 -1.50 6.80 18.50
CA GLY A 186 -2.36 7.10 17.37
C GLY A 186 -3.53 6.14 17.15
N GLY A 187 -3.61 5.05 17.92
CA GLY A 187 -4.52 3.93 17.65
C GLY A 187 -6.01 4.31 17.59
N ASP A 188 -6.45 5.19 18.47
CA ASP A 188 -7.88 5.57 18.56
C ASP A 188 -8.35 6.50 17.43
N TYR A 189 -7.43 7.11 16.69
CA TYR A 189 -7.78 8.08 15.63
C TYR A 189 -8.08 7.43 14.27
N LEU A 190 -7.70 6.18 14.08
CA LEU A 190 -8.00 5.41 12.86
C LEU A 190 -8.04 3.92 13.23
N ILE A 191 -9.25 3.38 13.43
CA ILE A 191 -9.47 2.09 14.08
C ILE A 191 -10.72 1.38 13.52
N VAL A 192 -10.71 0.04 13.53
CA VAL A 192 -11.92 -0.79 13.52
C VAL A 192 -12.13 -1.28 14.96
N PRO A 193 -13.14 -0.77 15.68
CA PRO A 193 -13.23 -0.98 17.14
C PRO A 193 -13.49 -2.42 17.58
N ALA A 194 -14.28 -3.19 16.79
CA ALA A 194 -14.69 -4.54 17.14
C ALA A 194 -14.30 -5.58 16.08
N GLY A 195 -14.44 -6.85 16.44
CA GLY A 195 -14.08 -7.98 15.59
C GLY A 195 -12.76 -8.62 16.01
N GLY A 196 -11.93 -7.94 16.79
CA GLY A 196 -10.70 -8.48 17.39
C GLY A 196 -10.90 -9.02 18.80
N SER A 197 -9.80 -9.43 19.46
CA SER A 197 -9.82 -10.00 20.81
C SER A 197 -10.23 -9.01 21.91
N ARG A 198 -10.10 -7.68 21.67
CA ARG A 198 -10.50 -6.67 22.63
C ARG A 198 -12.02 -6.55 22.73
N ILE A 199 -12.71 -6.59 21.61
CA ILE A 199 -14.16 -6.59 21.47
C ILE A 199 -14.53 -7.66 20.45
N PRO A 200 -14.72 -8.91 20.86
CA PRO A 200 -15.14 -9.98 19.96
C PRO A 200 -16.50 -9.68 19.32
N ALA A 201 -16.79 -10.33 18.19
CA ALA A 201 -18.05 -10.18 17.50
C ALA A 201 -19.23 -10.59 18.40
N SER A 202 -20.23 -9.73 18.49
CA SER A 202 -21.47 -9.93 19.25
C SER A 202 -22.63 -9.22 18.56
N ILE A 203 -23.86 -9.55 18.94
CA ILE A 203 -25.05 -8.85 18.42
C ILE A 203 -24.92 -7.34 18.67
N ASP A 204 -24.49 -6.94 19.88
CA ASP A 204 -24.31 -5.55 20.24
C ASP A 204 -23.24 -4.86 19.39
N SER A 205 -22.08 -5.51 19.16
CA SER A 205 -21.01 -4.91 18.37
C SER A 205 -21.39 -4.74 16.89
N VAL A 206 -22.21 -5.64 16.34
CA VAL A 206 -22.77 -5.52 14.99
C VAL A 206 -23.84 -4.43 14.94
N THR A 207 -24.79 -4.44 15.87
CA THR A 207 -25.87 -3.44 15.94
C THR A 207 -25.31 -2.01 16.11
N ASN A 208 -24.27 -1.85 16.92
CA ASN A 208 -23.57 -0.58 17.15
C ASN A 208 -22.60 -0.22 16.00
N ARG A 209 -22.56 -0.98 14.90
CA ARG A 209 -21.73 -0.72 13.73
C ARG A 209 -20.23 -0.60 14.06
N SER A 210 -19.77 -1.34 15.08
CA SER A 210 -18.40 -1.25 15.61
C SER A 210 -17.38 -2.04 14.75
N HIS A 211 -17.85 -2.81 13.76
CA HIS A 211 -17.00 -3.55 12.82
C HIS A 211 -16.55 -2.71 11.61
N PHE A 212 -16.98 -1.44 11.54
CA PHE A 212 -16.57 -0.53 10.48
C PHE A 212 -15.45 0.40 10.95
N ILE A 213 -14.61 0.80 9.99
CA ILE A 213 -13.51 1.73 10.23
C ILE A 213 -14.06 3.08 10.72
N LYS A 214 -13.39 3.65 11.72
CA LYS A 214 -13.64 5.00 12.26
C LYS A 214 -12.39 5.83 12.11
N GLN A 215 -12.56 7.12 11.75
CA GLN A 215 -11.45 8.01 11.50
C GLN A 215 -11.69 9.41 12.06
N ASP A 216 -10.75 9.94 12.85
CA ASP A 216 -10.61 11.38 13.08
C ASP A 216 -9.78 11.99 11.94
N GLY A 217 -10.43 12.37 10.87
CA GLY A 217 -9.77 12.84 9.65
C GLY A 217 -8.87 14.06 9.88
N LYS A 218 -9.18 14.95 10.84
CA LYS A 218 -8.37 16.14 11.15
C LYS A 218 -7.04 15.77 11.80
N THR A 219 -7.11 14.90 12.80
CA THR A 219 -5.93 14.42 13.52
C THR A 219 -5.04 13.58 12.61
N VAL A 220 -5.63 12.62 11.87
CA VAL A 220 -4.91 11.78 10.90
C VAL A 220 -4.22 12.64 9.85
N PHE A 221 -4.92 13.63 9.25
CA PHE A 221 -4.32 14.55 8.25
C PHE A 221 -3.08 15.26 8.78
N LYS A 222 -3.16 15.84 10.00
CA LYS A 222 -2.04 16.57 10.62
C LYS A 222 -0.82 15.68 10.82
N HIS A 223 -1.03 14.48 11.35
CA HIS A 223 0.05 13.52 11.60
C HIS A 223 0.62 12.95 10.31
N ALA A 224 -0.20 12.67 9.30
CA ALA A 224 0.24 12.17 8.00
C ALA A 224 1.16 13.17 7.28
N VAL A 225 0.75 14.44 7.16
CA VAL A 225 1.57 15.50 6.54
C VAL A 225 2.89 15.69 7.27
N LYS A 226 2.89 15.64 8.61
CA LYS A 226 4.10 15.77 9.41
C LYS A 226 5.01 14.54 9.27
N GLY A 227 4.46 13.35 9.52
CA GLY A 227 5.23 12.11 9.55
C GLY A 227 5.86 11.78 8.20
N MET A 228 5.08 11.86 7.10
CA MET A 228 5.60 11.60 5.76
C MET A 228 6.71 12.60 5.38
N ALA A 229 6.53 13.89 5.65
CA ALA A 229 7.52 14.89 5.32
C ALA A 229 8.82 14.74 6.14
N GLU A 230 8.71 14.50 7.44
CA GLU A 230 9.86 14.36 8.34
C GLU A 230 10.71 13.13 7.97
N VAL A 231 10.05 11.97 7.76
CA VAL A 231 10.77 10.74 7.44
C VAL A 231 11.39 10.77 6.04
N SER A 232 10.71 11.40 5.06
CA SER A 232 11.24 11.60 3.71
C SER A 232 12.45 12.53 3.70
N LYS A 233 12.41 13.66 4.42
CA LYS A 233 13.58 14.53 4.57
C LYS A 233 14.75 13.81 5.25
N LYS A 234 14.46 13.07 6.31
CA LYS A 234 15.48 12.36 7.08
C LYS A 234 16.22 11.33 6.24
N ILE A 235 15.52 10.56 5.41
CA ILE A 235 16.15 9.55 4.56
C ILE A 235 16.97 10.21 3.44
N LEU A 236 16.51 11.30 2.85
CA LEU A 236 17.26 12.06 1.85
C LEU A 236 18.56 12.61 2.46
N THR A 237 18.48 13.32 3.59
CA THR A 237 19.65 13.87 4.28
C THR A 237 20.65 12.77 4.67
N LYS A 238 20.16 11.64 5.19
CA LYS A 238 21.01 10.49 5.58
C LYS A 238 21.81 9.93 4.40
N ASN A 239 21.26 10.01 3.18
CA ASN A 239 21.89 9.52 1.96
C ASN A 239 22.57 10.62 1.13
N ASN A 240 22.78 11.82 1.69
CA ASN A 240 23.36 13.00 1.03
C ASN A 240 22.61 13.40 -0.25
N LEU A 241 21.29 13.26 -0.25
CA LEU A 241 20.38 13.64 -1.33
C LEU A 241 19.47 14.79 -0.90
N SER A 242 18.91 15.46 -1.89
CA SER A 242 17.86 16.47 -1.77
C SER A 242 16.60 16.07 -2.59
N GLY A 243 15.52 16.82 -2.50
CA GLY A 243 14.35 16.61 -3.34
C GLY A 243 14.62 16.72 -4.85
N ASN A 244 15.64 17.52 -5.22
CA ASN A 244 16.02 17.69 -6.65
C ASN A 244 16.63 16.41 -7.24
N ASP A 245 17.26 15.58 -6.43
CA ASP A 245 17.91 14.34 -6.83
C ASP A 245 16.90 13.20 -7.06
N ILE A 246 15.67 13.37 -6.59
CA ILE A 246 14.60 12.39 -6.76
C ILE A 246 14.01 12.52 -8.16
N SER A 247 14.00 11.39 -8.88
CA SER A 247 13.38 11.29 -10.21
C SER A 247 11.88 11.09 -10.10
N LEU A 248 11.42 10.28 -9.13
CA LEU A 248 9.99 10.08 -8.89
C LEU A 248 9.70 9.86 -7.40
N PHE A 249 8.75 10.61 -6.88
CA PHE A 249 8.17 10.44 -5.56
C PHE A 249 6.84 9.69 -5.67
N ILE A 250 6.73 8.54 -5.04
CA ILE A 250 5.54 7.69 -4.99
C ILE A 250 5.02 7.64 -3.55
N PRO A 251 4.24 8.64 -3.11
CA PRO A 251 3.63 8.63 -1.79
C PRO A 251 2.40 7.73 -1.73
N HIS A 252 2.06 7.28 -0.54
CA HIS A 252 0.75 6.71 -0.26
C HIS A 252 -0.38 7.63 -0.73
N GLN A 253 -1.32 7.10 -1.50
CA GLN A 253 -2.43 7.83 -2.10
C GLN A 253 -3.61 7.96 -1.11
N ALA A 254 -3.36 8.67 0.00
CA ALA A 254 -4.38 8.89 1.05
C ALA A 254 -5.36 10.00 0.70
N ASN A 255 -4.82 11.12 0.22
CA ASN A 255 -5.52 12.36 -0.09
C ASN A 255 -4.57 13.28 -0.84
N LYS A 256 -5.03 13.87 -1.97
CA LYS A 256 -4.18 14.75 -2.78
C LYS A 256 -3.52 15.86 -1.98
N ARG A 257 -4.24 16.46 -1.02
CA ARG A 257 -3.71 17.55 -0.18
C ARG A 257 -2.58 17.09 0.75
N ILE A 258 -2.61 15.82 1.21
CA ILE A 258 -1.50 15.24 2.01
C ILE A 258 -0.29 15.04 1.11
N ILE A 259 -0.50 14.50 -0.10
CA ILE A 259 0.55 14.25 -1.09
C ILE A 259 1.27 15.56 -1.43
N ASP A 260 0.52 16.58 -1.84
CA ASP A 260 1.05 17.90 -2.24
C ASP A 260 1.86 18.53 -1.08
N ALA A 261 1.31 18.50 0.14
CA ALA A 261 1.98 19.08 1.32
C ALA A 261 3.27 18.32 1.70
N ALA A 262 3.30 16.99 1.55
CA ALA A 262 4.49 16.19 1.82
C ALA A 262 5.59 16.46 0.77
N ALA A 263 5.24 16.48 -0.51
CA ALA A 263 6.16 16.76 -1.60
C ALA A 263 6.78 18.17 -1.47
N GLN A 264 5.95 19.19 -1.26
CA GLN A 264 6.40 20.57 -1.04
C GLN A 264 7.40 20.69 0.12
N LYS A 265 7.10 20.04 1.25
CA LYS A 265 8.00 20.04 2.41
C LYS A 265 9.32 19.34 2.14
N CYS A 266 9.38 18.40 1.23
CA CYS A 266 10.60 17.70 0.82
C CYS A 266 11.37 18.41 -0.28
N GLY A 267 10.84 19.49 -0.85
CA GLY A 267 11.45 20.22 -1.97
C GLY A 267 11.42 19.40 -3.27
N ILE A 268 10.40 18.55 -3.45
CA ILE A 268 10.20 17.75 -4.66
C ILE A 268 9.22 18.49 -5.56
N GLU A 269 9.59 18.67 -6.83
CA GLU A 269 8.80 19.34 -7.84
C GLU A 269 7.53 18.53 -8.19
N GLU A 270 6.45 19.22 -8.56
CA GLU A 270 5.13 18.61 -8.73
C GLU A 270 5.10 17.57 -9.86
N ASP A 271 5.85 17.77 -10.94
CA ASP A 271 5.97 16.85 -12.08
C ASP A 271 6.66 15.52 -11.71
N LYS A 272 7.46 15.52 -10.64
CA LYS A 272 8.11 14.36 -10.07
C LYS A 272 7.24 13.60 -9.05
N VAL A 273 6.03 14.07 -8.77
CA VAL A 273 5.11 13.42 -7.83
C VAL A 273 4.13 12.54 -8.61
N LEU A 274 4.04 11.27 -8.23
CA LEU A 274 3.02 10.40 -8.80
C LEU A 274 1.71 10.56 -8.04
N ILE A 275 0.64 10.89 -8.77
CA ILE A 275 -0.72 11.02 -8.25
C ILE A 275 -1.64 10.22 -9.14
N ASN A 276 -2.26 9.17 -8.59
CA ASN A 276 -3.26 8.35 -9.26
C ASN A 276 -4.50 8.08 -8.39
N ILE A 277 -4.60 8.78 -7.25
CA ILE A 277 -5.71 8.65 -6.30
C ILE A 277 -7.08 8.89 -6.95
N GLU A 278 -7.13 9.69 -8.01
CA GLU A 278 -8.37 9.98 -8.72
C GLU A 278 -9.02 8.74 -9.34
N LYS A 279 -8.20 7.75 -9.72
CA LYS A 279 -8.64 6.50 -10.36
C LYS A 279 -9.02 5.40 -9.36
N TYR A 280 -8.27 5.32 -8.25
CA TYR A 280 -8.31 4.16 -7.36
C TYR A 280 -8.88 4.46 -5.97
N GLY A 281 -8.92 5.75 -5.58
CA GLY A 281 -9.15 6.11 -4.19
C GLY A 281 -7.99 5.67 -3.30
N ASN A 282 -8.24 5.57 -2.01
CA ASN A 282 -7.28 5.08 -1.03
C ASN A 282 -7.41 3.55 -0.87
N THR A 283 -6.56 2.78 -1.52
CA THR A 283 -6.47 1.32 -1.41
C THR A 283 -5.48 0.88 -0.32
N THR A 284 -5.26 1.72 0.70
CA THR A 284 -4.39 1.47 1.87
C THR A 284 -3.00 0.94 1.51
N ALA A 285 -2.64 -0.32 1.85
CA ALA A 285 -1.34 -0.89 1.52
C ALA A 285 -1.13 -1.07 0.00
N GLY A 286 -2.20 -1.13 -0.79
CA GLY A 286 -2.16 -1.27 -2.24
C GLY A 286 -1.77 -0.01 -3.00
N THR A 287 -1.86 1.19 -2.40
CA THR A 287 -1.70 2.45 -3.13
C THR A 287 -0.32 2.62 -3.78
N ILE A 288 0.74 2.38 -3.03
CA ILE A 288 2.12 2.53 -3.52
C ILE A 288 2.45 1.50 -4.61
N PRO A 289 2.19 0.18 -4.44
CA PRO A 289 2.54 -0.78 -5.48
C PRO A 289 1.69 -0.62 -6.74
N ILE A 290 0.42 -0.20 -6.66
CA ILE A 290 -0.38 0.18 -7.84
C ILE A 290 0.29 1.34 -8.57
N ALA A 291 0.63 2.41 -7.86
CA ALA A 291 1.26 3.59 -8.41
C ALA A 291 2.65 3.28 -9.02
N MET A 292 3.44 2.45 -8.36
CA MET A 292 4.74 2.01 -8.85
C MET A 292 4.61 1.21 -10.16
N ASN A 293 3.67 0.26 -10.23
CA ASN A 293 3.47 -0.52 -11.45
C ASN A 293 2.95 0.35 -12.61
N GLU A 294 2.08 1.34 -12.36
CA GLU A 294 1.68 2.31 -13.39
C GLU A 294 2.90 3.10 -13.90
N ALA A 295 3.72 3.65 -12.99
CA ALA A 295 4.90 4.43 -13.36
C ALA A 295 5.89 3.65 -14.25
N ILE A 296 6.07 2.37 -13.96
CA ILE A 296 6.92 1.48 -14.77
C ILE A 296 6.28 1.24 -16.15
N THR A 297 4.99 0.94 -16.19
CA THR A 297 4.25 0.67 -17.43
C THR A 297 4.21 1.91 -18.33
N GLU A 298 4.13 3.10 -17.74
CA GLU A 298 4.14 4.38 -18.43
C GLU A 298 5.57 4.88 -18.77
N ASN A 299 6.60 4.10 -18.49
CA ASN A 299 8.01 4.44 -18.69
C ASN A 299 8.45 5.74 -17.99
N ARG A 300 7.88 6.02 -16.82
CA ARG A 300 8.25 7.16 -15.98
C ARG A 300 9.48 6.91 -15.11
N ILE A 301 9.99 5.68 -15.07
CA ILE A 301 11.13 5.25 -14.28
C ILE A 301 12.18 4.66 -15.20
N ASN A 302 13.43 5.12 -15.09
CA ASN A 302 14.56 4.65 -15.86
C ASN A 302 15.66 4.08 -14.95
N ASP A 303 16.54 3.24 -15.52
CA ASP A 303 17.68 2.70 -14.78
C ASP A 303 18.59 3.85 -14.29
N GLY A 304 18.90 3.83 -13.02
CA GLY A 304 19.69 4.86 -12.34
C GLY A 304 18.85 5.89 -11.58
N ASP A 305 17.54 5.96 -11.78
CA ASP A 305 16.65 6.88 -11.11
C ASP A 305 16.59 6.62 -9.59
N TYR A 306 16.51 7.69 -8.82
CA TYR A 306 16.17 7.63 -7.41
C TYR A 306 14.65 7.75 -7.22
N ILE A 307 14.06 6.69 -6.68
CA ILE A 307 12.64 6.62 -6.34
C ILE A 307 12.50 6.74 -4.84
N LEU A 308 11.65 7.67 -4.40
CA LEU A 308 11.31 7.85 -3.00
C LEU A 308 9.89 7.36 -2.74
N LEU A 309 9.73 6.38 -1.86
CA LEU A 309 8.43 5.96 -1.34
C LEU A 309 8.19 6.60 0.02
N SER A 310 6.95 6.98 0.33
CA SER A 310 6.58 7.45 1.66
C SER A 310 5.14 7.10 1.99
N SER A 311 4.89 6.64 3.21
CA SER A 311 3.55 6.25 3.67
C SER A 311 3.29 6.69 5.09
N PHE A 312 1.98 6.79 5.41
CA PHE A 312 1.44 6.98 6.74
C PHE A 312 0.12 6.20 6.85
N GLY A 313 -0.09 5.49 7.95
CA GLY A 313 -1.29 4.68 8.18
C GLY A 313 -1.68 4.58 9.64
N ALA A 314 -2.76 3.81 9.86
CA ALA A 314 -3.23 3.50 11.21
C ALA A 314 -2.12 2.86 12.06
N GLY A 315 -2.23 3.08 13.37
CA GLY A 315 -1.27 2.59 14.32
C GLY A 315 -0.87 3.65 15.36
N PHE A 316 -0.28 4.85 15.09
CA PHE A 316 0.12 5.19 13.72
C PHE A 316 1.35 4.42 13.26
N THR A 317 1.44 4.18 11.95
CA THR A 317 2.63 3.67 11.29
C THR A 317 3.04 4.62 10.17
N TRP A 318 4.33 4.85 9.98
CA TRP A 318 4.81 5.61 8.82
C TRP A 318 6.24 5.25 8.45
N GLY A 319 6.60 5.56 7.22
CA GLY A 319 7.95 5.28 6.76
C GLY A 319 8.24 5.88 5.41
N SER A 320 9.52 5.86 5.07
CA SER A 320 10.02 6.19 3.75
C SER A 320 11.09 5.20 3.34
N MET A 321 11.18 4.94 2.04
CA MET A 321 12.14 4.03 1.44
C MET A 321 12.76 4.70 0.21
N LEU A 322 14.08 4.62 0.11
CA LEU A 322 14.85 5.09 -1.03
C LEU A 322 15.29 3.91 -1.88
N ILE A 323 14.94 3.94 -3.15
CA ILE A 323 15.30 2.92 -4.13
C ILE A 323 16.13 3.58 -5.23
N LYS A 324 17.25 2.97 -5.60
CA LYS A 324 17.95 3.27 -6.84
C LYS A 324 17.51 2.25 -7.88
N TRP A 325 16.78 2.72 -8.89
CA TRP A 325 16.15 1.84 -9.84
C TRP A 325 17.14 1.17 -10.79
N GLY A 326 16.87 -0.10 -11.12
CA GLY A 326 17.63 -0.89 -12.09
C GLY A 326 16.99 -2.26 -12.22
N MET A 327 16.19 -2.44 -13.25
CA MET A 327 15.52 -3.73 -13.54
C MET A 327 16.36 -4.60 -14.48
N ARG A 328 17.15 -4.00 -15.37
CA ARG A 328 17.95 -4.73 -16.33
C ARG A 328 19.19 -5.30 -15.65
N SER A 329 19.35 -6.60 -15.71
CA SER A 329 20.59 -7.34 -15.46
C SER A 329 21.17 -7.79 -16.79
#